data_e177781fe15c8a68c06c95d617bcc684
#
_entry.id   e177781fe15c8a68c06c95d617bcc684
#
_cell.length_a   1.000
_cell.length_b   1.000
_cell.length_c   1.000
_cell.angle_alpha   90.00
_cell.angle_beta   90.00
_cell.angle_gamma   90.00
#
_symmetry.space_group_name_H-M   'P 1'
#
loop_
_entity.id
_entity.type
_entity.pdbx_description
1 polymer ?
#
loop_
_entity_poly.entity_id
_entity_poly.type
_entity_poly.pdbx_seq_one_letter_code
_entity_poly.pdbx_strand_id
1 'polypeptide(L)'
;MAGKSSRFNTSRPKWMLTHPHSGNYMALASISKLNLSIFDNLYFVFLQKHQDEFGFRTGFENQLAQLGVLSKSKLIFLPQETESPAQTIDEAIKIADIRGKIYVKDSDSYFELELVDLEQCVTYCTLQQVELIDAKSKSYIQMDKFSTITNIVEKQVISSSFSVGGYGFSSATEFSAAYEKIRKSDSEIYISDIIFQMMLSGAQFKGVQASGYEDWGTLESWERYCKQFNTLFVDIDGTLIENTSSLFEPYLGSGKPIYENIEVINKFYNSNKSSIILVTSRPESFRAETISELSKHDIRYHKLIMGLPHAKRFLINDFSTSNPFPSSISINLPRNSDNLGEYLNNL
;
A
#
# COMPACT_ATOMS: atom_id res chain seq x y z
N MET A 1 11.72 -0.59 -10.99
CA MET A 1 11.85 -1.94 -10.38
C MET A 1 13.12 -2.66 -10.87
N ALA A 2 13.97 -1.95 -11.58
CA ALA A 2 15.22 -2.49 -12.18
C ALA A 2 16.51 -2.06 -11.46
N GLY A 3 16.43 -1.36 -10.34
CA GLY A 3 17.58 -0.96 -9.53
C GLY A 3 18.07 -2.07 -8.58
N LYS A 4 19.29 -1.90 -8.03
CA LYS A 4 20.02 -2.90 -7.22
C LYS A 4 19.34 -3.34 -5.91
N SER A 5 18.29 -2.70 -5.44
CA SER A 5 17.55 -3.01 -4.17
C SER A 5 18.45 -3.39 -2.98
N SER A 6 19.65 -2.82 -2.89
CA SER A 6 20.71 -3.20 -1.92
C SER A 6 20.31 -3.08 -0.44
N ARG A 7 19.28 -2.29 -0.15
CA ARG A 7 18.71 -2.09 1.20
C ARG A 7 17.74 -3.18 1.65
N PHE A 8 17.40 -4.12 0.74
CA PHE A 8 16.52 -5.26 1.01
C PHE A 8 17.30 -6.55 0.82
N ASN A 9 17.69 -7.18 1.92
CA ASN A 9 18.36 -8.49 1.90
C ASN A 9 17.32 -9.62 1.93
N THR A 10 16.49 -9.70 0.89
CA THR A 10 15.48 -10.74 0.72
C THR A 10 15.78 -11.59 -0.51
N SER A 11 15.34 -12.84 -0.51
CA SER A 11 15.45 -13.76 -1.64
C SER A 11 14.65 -13.31 -2.88
N ARG A 12 13.75 -12.34 -2.72
CA ARG A 12 12.91 -11.80 -3.79
C ARG A 12 13.13 -10.31 -3.94
N PRO A 13 12.98 -9.77 -5.17
CA PRO A 13 13.01 -8.32 -5.39
C PRO A 13 11.94 -7.60 -4.56
N LYS A 14 12.28 -6.46 -3.97
CA LYS A 14 11.41 -5.68 -3.09
C LYS A 14 10.00 -5.47 -3.66
N TRP A 15 9.89 -5.09 -4.92
CA TRP A 15 8.62 -4.80 -5.59
C TRP A 15 7.66 -6.00 -5.65
N MET A 16 8.18 -7.26 -5.47
CA MET A 16 7.40 -8.51 -5.42
C MET A 16 6.85 -8.82 -4.02
N LEU A 17 7.19 -8.06 -3.00
CA LEU A 17 6.60 -8.23 -1.67
C LEU A 17 5.09 -8.05 -1.77
N THR A 18 4.35 -8.88 -1.02
CA THR A 18 2.90 -8.91 -1.10
C THR A 18 2.29 -7.99 -0.06
N HIS A 19 1.43 -7.07 -0.49
CA HIS A 19 0.71 -6.17 0.40
C HIS A 19 -0.24 -6.98 1.32
N PRO A 20 -0.17 -6.80 2.65
CA PRO A 20 -0.81 -7.71 3.62
C PRO A 20 -2.32 -7.79 3.50
N HIS A 21 -2.99 -6.73 3.06
CA HIS A 21 -4.44 -6.70 2.95
C HIS A 21 -4.95 -7.06 1.55
N SER A 22 -4.37 -6.45 0.50
CA SER A 22 -4.85 -6.66 -0.88
C SER A 22 -4.32 -7.90 -1.56
N GLY A 23 -3.21 -8.48 -1.07
CA GLY A 23 -2.51 -9.57 -1.74
C GLY A 23 -1.76 -9.16 -3.02
N ASN A 24 -1.79 -7.88 -3.40
CA ASN A 24 -1.10 -7.38 -4.57
C ASN A 24 0.40 -7.23 -4.33
N TYR A 25 1.19 -7.32 -5.40
CA TYR A 25 2.60 -6.93 -5.34
C TYR A 25 2.74 -5.48 -4.86
N MET A 26 3.77 -5.19 -4.08
CA MET A 26 4.07 -3.84 -3.56
C MET A 26 3.99 -2.77 -4.66
N ALA A 27 4.57 -3.05 -5.83
CA ALA A 27 4.54 -2.13 -6.95
C ALA A 27 3.12 -1.76 -7.41
N LEU A 28 2.17 -2.70 -7.38
CA LEU A 28 0.78 -2.45 -7.73
C LEU A 28 -0.01 -1.84 -6.57
N ALA A 29 0.29 -2.24 -5.34
CA ALA A 29 -0.28 -1.61 -4.15
C ALA A 29 0.09 -0.12 -4.08
N SER A 30 1.32 0.25 -4.47
CA SER A 30 1.82 1.64 -4.44
C SER A 30 1.04 2.61 -5.33
N ILE A 31 0.34 2.11 -6.35
CA ILE A 31 -0.46 2.92 -7.28
C ILE A 31 -1.97 2.79 -7.08
N SER A 32 -2.41 1.98 -6.10
CA SER A 32 -3.82 1.60 -5.94
C SER A 32 -4.77 2.77 -5.63
N LYS A 33 -4.25 3.88 -5.11
CA LYS A 33 -5.01 5.10 -4.78
C LYS A 33 -4.74 6.26 -5.74
N LEU A 34 -4.03 6.01 -6.81
CA LEU A 34 -3.91 6.97 -7.90
C LEU A 34 -5.09 6.80 -8.86
N ASN A 35 -5.62 7.91 -9.38
CA ASN A 35 -6.59 7.83 -10.47
C ASN A 35 -5.89 7.43 -11.78
N LEU A 36 -5.77 6.14 -11.99
CA LEU A 36 -5.08 5.63 -13.17
C LEU A 36 -5.80 5.92 -14.48
N SER A 37 -7.06 6.38 -14.46
CA SER A 37 -7.84 6.65 -15.67
C SER A 37 -7.30 7.79 -16.54
N ILE A 38 -6.55 8.72 -15.93
CA ILE A 38 -5.97 9.88 -16.63
C ILE A 38 -4.76 9.53 -17.50
N PHE A 39 -4.15 8.37 -17.30
CA PHE A 39 -3.00 7.93 -18.06
C PHE A 39 -3.44 7.07 -19.25
N ASP A 40 -2.96 7.38 -20.45
CA ASP A 40 -3.21 6.58 -21.65
C ASP A 40 -2.47 5.24 -21.58
N ASN A 41 -1.25 5.23 -21.06
CA ASN A 41 -0.41 4.04 -20.91
C ASN A 41 0.24 4.00 -19.53
N LEU A 42 0.41 2.77 -19.01
CA LEU A 42 1.15 2.46 -17.79
C LEU A 42 2.35 1.59 -18.15
N TYR A 43 3.55 2.00 -17.79
CA TYR A 43 4.77 1.28 -18.07
C TYR A 43 5.37 0.74 -16.77
N PHE A 44 5.60 -0.57 -16.72
CA PHE A 44 6.21 -1.25 -15.59
C PHE A 44 7.57 -1.79 -16.02
N VAL A 45 8.65 -1.32 -15.39
CA VAL A 45 10.02 -1.62 -15.79
C VAL A 45 10.63 -2.65 -14.85
N PHE A 46 11.04 -3.79 -15.38
CA PHE A 46 11.58 -4.93 -14.65
C PHE A 46 12.97 -5.32 -15.19
N LEU A 47 13.67 -6.17 -14.44
CA LEU A 47 14.82 -6.90 -14.96
C LEU A 47 14.36 -8.21 -15.57
N GLN A 48 14.92 -8.57 -16.73
CA GLN A 48 14.67 -9.86 -17.38
C GLN A 48 14.98 -11.02 -16.44
N LYS A 49 16.09 -10.95 -15.68
CA LYS A 49 16.47 -11.98 -14.70
C LYS A 49 15.37 -12.26 -13.65
N HIS A 50 14.57 -11.24 -13.26
CA HIS A 50 13.48 -11.46 -12.31
C HIS A 50 12.36 -12.31 -12.93
N GLN A 51 12.10 -12.13 -14.23
CA GLN A 51 11.14 -12.98 -14.93
C GLN A 51 11.66 -14.40 -15.09
N ASP A 52 12.93 -14.55 -15.40
CA ASP A 52 13.55 -15.87 -15.63
C ASP A 52 13.62 -16.67 -14.30
N GLU A 53 13.87 -16.01 -13.19
CA GLU A 53 13.99 -16.63 -11.87
C GLU A 53 12.63 -16.90 -11.20
N PHE A 54 11.68 -15.98 -11.30
CA PHE A 54 10.43 -16.04 -10.53
C PHE A 54 9.17 -16.27 -11.36
N GLY A 55 9.21 -16.17 -12.68
CA GLY A 55 8.06 -16.43 -13.55
C GLY A 55 6.83 -15.56 -13.28
N PHE A 56 7.03 -14.32 -12.81
CA PHE A 56 5.98 -13.49 -12.20
C PHE A 56 4.96 -12.89 -13.18
N ARG A 57 5.26 -12.87 -14.49
CA ARG A 57 4.49 -12.12 -15.49
C ARG A 57 3.00 -12.39 -15.44
N THR A 58 2.59 -13.64 -15.48
CA THR A 58 1.16 -14.01 -15.45
C THR A 58 0.46 -13.52 -14.19
N GLY A 59 1.10 -13.67 -13.03
CA GLY A 59 0.56 -13.19 -11.76
C GLY A 59 0.41 -11.66 -11.74
N PHE A 60 1.37 -10.93 -12.29
CA PHE A 60 1.34 -9.48 -12.39
C PHE A 60 0.24 -9.00 -13.34
N GLU A 61 0.12 -9.62 -14.52
CA GLU A 61 -0.93 -9.32 -15.52
C GLU A 61 -2.33 -9.61 -14.95
N ASN A 62 -2.51 -10.68 -14.18
CA ASN A 62 -3.77 -10.97 -13.49
C ASN A 62 -4.15 -9.88 -12.48
N GLN A 63 -3.19 -9.37 -11.72
CA GLN A 63 -3.42 -8.27 -10.79
C GLN A 63 -3.74 -6.94 -11.53
N LEU A 64 -3.09 -6.67 -12.67
CA LEU A 64 -3.44 -5.53 -13.53
C LEU A 64 -4.86 -5.65 -14.10
N ALA A 65 -5.29 -6.86 -14.43
CA ALA A 65 -6.68 -7.11 -14.86
C ALA A 65 -7.68 -6.84 -13.73
N GLN A 66 -7.38 -7.26 -12.50
CA GLN A 66 -8.20 -6.96 -11.32
C GLN A 66 -8.30 -5.45 -11.03
N LEU A 67 -7.23 -4.69 -11.31
CA LEU A 67 -7.22 -3.23 -11.22
C LEU A 67 -7.90 -2.55 -12.42
N GLY A 68 -8.33 -3.31 -13.44
CA GLY A 68 -8.99 -2.77 -14.64
C GLY A 68 -8.07 -2.00 -15.59
N VAL A 69 -6.75 -2.19 -15.50
CA VAL A 69 -5.77 -1.41 -16.27
C VAL A 69 -4.87 -2.24 -17.19
N LEU A 70 -5.11 -3.55 -17.31
CA LEU A 70 -4.27 -4.43 -18.11
C LEU A 70 -4.15 -3.95 -19.58
N SER A 71 -5.25 -3.50 -20.19
CA SER A 71 -5.28 -3.12 -21.61
C SER A 71 -4.36 -1.96 -21.98
N LYS A 72 -4.04 -1.10 -21.01
CA LYS A 72 -3.13 0.04 -21.17
C LYS A 72 -1.77 -0.14 -20.49
N SER A 73 -1.53 -1.31 -19.92
CA SER A 73 -0.28 -1.63 -19.23
C SER A 73 0.72 -2.29 -20.15
N LYS A 74 1.97 -1.85 -20.09
CA LYS A 74 3.11 -2.39 -20.86
C LYS A 74 4.22 -2.79 -19.90
N LEU A 75 4.69 -4.03 -20.02
CA LEU A 75 5.81 -4.55 -19.23
C LEU A 75 7.10 -4.41 -20.04
N ILE A 76 8.08 -3.70 -19.51
CA ILE A 76 9.41 -3.49 -20.11
C ILE A 76 10.40 -4.32 -19.31
N PHE A 77 11.20 -5.13 -20.01
CA PHE A 77 12.21 -5.98 -19.40
C PHE A 77 13.60 -5.47 -19.80
N LEU A 78 14.38 -4.99 -18.81
CA LEU A 78 15.75 -4.58 -19.00
C LEU A 78 16.67 -5.80 -18.89
N PRO A 79 17.67 -5.94 -19.77
CA PRO A 79 18.61 -7.07 -19.73
C PRO A 79 19.59 -7.00 -18.54
N GLN A 80 19.87 -5.80 -18.04
CA GLN A 80 20.82 -5.55 -16.96
C GLN A 80 20.28 -4.59 -15.91
N GLU A 81 20.85 -4.66 -14.71
CA GLU A 81 20.58 -3.71 -13.65
C GLU A 81 21.01 -2.30 -14.05
N THR A 82 20.22 -1.33 -13.65
CA THR A 82 20.55 0.09 -13.82
C THR A 82 21.27 0.62 -12.57
N GLU A 83 22.12 1.59 -12.77
CA GLU A 83 22.90 2.22 -11.71
C GLU A 83 22.07 3.23 -10.88
N SER A 84 20.99 3.75 -11.49
CA SER A 84 20.14 4.76 -10.84
C SER A 84 18.68 4.70 -11.31
N PRO A 85 17.73 5.28 -10.53
CA PRO A 85 16.34 5.45 -10.96
C PRO A 85 16.23 6.26 -12.27
N ALA A 86 17.02 7.30 -12.43
CA ALA A 86 17.01 8.13 -13.64
C ALA A 86 17.43 7.33 -14.89
N GLN A 87 18.43 6.46 -14.77
CA GLN A 87 18.78 5.54 -15.85
C GLN A 87 17.67 4.58 -16.20
N THR A 88 16.99 4.01 -15.19
CA THR A 88 15.86 3.10 -15.42
C THR A 88 14.76 3.76 -16.27
N ILE A 89 14.48 5.02 -16.00
CA ILE A 89 13.45 5.78 -16.72
C ILE A 89 13.91 6.07 -18.15
N ASP A 90 15.16 6.52 -18.33
CA ASP A 90 15.72 6.83 -19.64
C ASP A 90 15.76 5.60 -20.56
N GLU A 91 16.18 4.45 -20.04
CA GLU A 91 16.13 3.17 -20.76
C GLU A 91 14.70 2.78 -21.16
N ALA A 92 13.75 2.96 -20.25
CA ALA A 92 12.34 2.68 -20.54
C ALA A 92 11.79 3.61 -21.62
N ILE A 93 12.13 4.89 -21.58
CA ILE A 93 11.76 5.88 -22.60
C ILE A 93 12.29 5.45 -23.99
N LYS A 94 13.54 5.06 -24.06
CA LYS A 94 14.20 4.63 -25.31
C LYS A 94 13.61 3.31 -25.84
N ILE A 95 13.44 2.31 -25.00
CA ILE A 95 12.95 0.97 -25.41
C ILE A 95 11.51 1.02 -25.89
N ALA A 96 10.63 1.76 -25.20
CA ALA A 96 9.22 1.83 -25.51
C ALA A 96 8.83 3.01 -26.39
N ASP A 97 9.80 3.80 -26.89
CA ASP A 97 9.58 5.05 -27.65
C ASP A 97 8.56 5.96 -26.98
N ILE A 98 8.71 6.18 -25.66
CA ILE A 98 7.78 6.98 -24.89
C ILE A 98 7.95 8.44 -25.25
N ARG A 99 6.87 9.09 -25.67
CA ARG A 99 6.84 10.50 -26.07
C ARG A 99 5.78 11.26 -25.29
N GLY A 100 5.94 12.59 -25.24
CA GLY A 100 5.01 13.49 -24.56
C GLY A 100 5.20 13.48 -23.04
N LYS A 101 4.11 13.75 -22.34
CA LYS A 101 4.08 13.89 -20.88
C LYS A 101 4.27 12.54 -20.19
N ILE A 102 5.05 12.53 -19.12
CA ILE A 102 5.21 11.35 -18.28
C ILE A 102 5.04 11.69 -16.80
N TYR A 103 4.47 10.75 -16.07
CA TYR A 103 4.48 10.76 -14.61
C TYR A 103 5.23 9.54 -14.09
N VAL A 104 6.31 9.78 -13.39
CA VAL A 104 7.14 8.73 -12.78
C VAL A 104 6.67 8.49 -11.37
N LYS A 105 6.55 7.21 -10.98
CA LYS A 105 6.14 6.78 -9.65
C LYS A 105 7.11 5.74 -9.10
N ASP A 106 7.65 5.99 -7.92
CA ASP A 106 8.45 5.01 -7.20
C ASP A 106 7.55 3.84 -6.75
N SER A 107 8.08 2.62 -6.87
CA SER A 107 7.33 1.38 -6.60
C SER A 107 7.27 1.00 -5.12
N ASP A 108 7.95 1.73 -4.26
CA ASP A 108 8.14 1.45 -2.82
C ASP A 108 7.70 2.60 -1.92
N SER A 109 6.80 3.42 -2.42
CA SER A 109 6.11 4.45 -1.66
C SER A 109 4.61 4.41 -1.99
N TYR A 110 3.77 4.60 -1.00
CA TYR A 110 2.33 4.73 -1.18
C TYR A 110 1.92 6.15 -0.83
N PHE A 111 1.01 6.71 -1.58
CA PHE A 111 0.35 7.98 -1.27
C PHE A 111 -0.97 8.11 -2.03
N GLU A 112 -1.83 8.96 -1.53
CA GLU A 112 -3.08 9.36 -2.16
C GLU A 112 -2.90 10.71 -2.81
N LEU A 113 -3.40 10.87 -4.02
CA LEU A 113 -3.28 12.08 -4.79
C LEU A 113 -4.63 12.39 -5.46
N GLU A 114 -5.22 13.51 -5.09
CA GLU A 114 -6.32 14.11 -5.84
C GLU A 114 -5.73 14.76 -7.08
N LEU A 115 -6.16 14.28 -8.24
CA LEU A 115 -5.52 14.62 -9.50
C LEU A 115 -5.87 16.00 -9.98
N VAL A 116 -4.84 16.79 -10.03
CA VAL A 116 -4.74 18.02 -10.77
C VAL A 116 -3.67 17.80 -11.85
N ASP A 117 -3.40 18.76 -12.66
CA ASP A 117 -2.36 18.77 -13.68
C ASP A 117 -1.01 18.24 -13.12
N LEU A 118 -0.54 17.10 -13.64
CA LEU A 118 0.72 16.46 -13.26
C LEU A 118 1.90 16.84 -14.17
N GLU A 119 1.78 17.92 -14.92
CA GLU A 119 2.87 18.44 -15.74
C GLU A 119 3.91 19.16 -14.89
N GLN A 120 5.18 18.89 -15.13
CA GLN A 120 6.31 19.56 -14.45
C GLN A 120 6.07 19.71 -12.94
N CYS A 121 5.90 18.58 -12.24
CA CYS A 121 5.60 18.61 -10.82
C CYS A 121 6.45 17.64 -10.00
N VAL A 122 6.54 17.92 -8.70
CA VAL A 122 7.01 16.99 -7.68
C VAL A 122 5.90 16.77 -6.67
N THR A 123 5.50 15.53 -6.50
CA THR A 123 4.54 15.15 -5.47
C THR A 123 5.25 15.12 -4.12
N TYR A 124 4.70 15.80 -3.13
CA TYR A 124 5.34 15.97 -1.84
C TYR A 124 4.39 15.78 -0.66
N CYS A 125 4.97 15.47 0.50
CA CYS A 125 4.37 15.62 1.82
C CYS A 125 5.22 16.52 2.70
N THR A 126 4.67 16.92 3.84
CA THR A 126 5.42 17.65 4.86
C THR A 126 5.75 16.74 6.04
N LEU A 127 6.83 17.07 6.77
CA LEU A 127 7.24 16.31 7.96
C LEU A 127 6.16 16.25 9.04
N GLN A 128 5.22 17.20 9.05
CA GLN A 128 4.09 17.22 9.99
C GLN A 128 3.00 16.18 9.65
N GLN A 129 2.99 15.67 8.42
CA GLN A 129 2.01 14.67 7.95
C GLN A 129 2.44 13.24 8.20
N VAL A 130 3.66 13.01 8.68
CA VAL A 130 4.23 11.67 8.87
C VAL A 130 4.69 11.49 10.32
N GLU A 131 4.36 10.32 10.89
CA GLU A 131 4.75 10.02 12.28
C GLU A 131 6.23 9.65 12.38
N LEU A 132 6.75 8.94 11.40
CA LEU A 132 8.13 8.47 11.38
C LEU A 132 8.67 8.40 9.95
N ILE A 133 9.83 9.03 9.73
CA ILE A 133 10.51 9.05 8.44
C ILE A 133 12.02 9.01 8.63
N ASP A 134 12.72 8.31 7.75
CA ASP A 134 14.17 8.47 7.59
C ASP A 134 14.45 9.74 6.77
N ALA A 135 14.64 10.85 7.48
CA ALA A 135 14.85 12.16 6.87
C ALA A 135 16.07 12.21 5.94
N LYS A 136 17.09 11.37 6.19
CA LYS A 136 18.33 11.34 5.40
C LYS A 136 18.19 10.60 4.07
N SER A 137 17.07 9.95 3.83
CA SER A 137 16.82 9.17 2.61
C SER A 137 15.91 9.85 1.59
N LYS A 138 15.52 11.11 1.82
CA LYS A 138 14.52 11.82 1.02
C LYS A 138 15.11 12.99 0.24
N SER A 139 14.48 13.31 -0.90
CA SER A 139 14.72 14.55 -1.63
C SER A 139 13.84 15.66 -1.05
N TYR A 140 14.41 16.77 -0.61
CA TYR A 140 13.69 17.90 -0.05
C TYR A 140 13.48 19.00 -1.08
N ILE A 141 12.33 19.68 -1.02
CA ILE A 141 11.98 20.76 -1.92
C ILE A 141 11.73 22.07 -1.15
N GLN A 142 12.20 23.17 -1.71
CA GLN A 142 11.78 24.52 -1.31
C GLN A 142 10.81 25.07 -2.35
N MET A 143 9.79 25.78 -1.90
CA MET A 143 8.75 26.35 -2.76
C MET A 143 8.49 27.79 -2.39
N ASP A 144 8.09 28.58 -3.37
CA ASP A 144 7.55 29.91 -3.16
C ASP A 144 6.06 29.85 -2.71
N LYS A 145 5.46 31.02 -2.51
CA LYS A 145 4.06 31.17 -2.10
C LYS A 145 3.03 30.68 -3.16
N PHE A 146 3.47 30.39 -4.37
CA PHE A 146 2.65 29.87 -5.48
C PHE A 146 2.88 28.38 -5.73
N SER A 147 3.53 27.71 -4.77
CA SER A 147 3.93 26.30 -4.87
C SER A 147 4.93 26.01 -6.02
N THR A 148 5.61 27.03 -6.55
CA THR A 148 6.67 26.85 -7.54
C THR A 148 7.94 26.40 -6.80
N ILE A 149 8.54 25.30 -7.27
CA ILE A 149 9.76 24.76 -6.66
C ILE A 149 10.93 25.69 -7.01
N THR A 150 11.59 26.20 -5.98
CA THR A 150 12.74 27.08 -6.08
C THR A 150 14.07 26.33 -5.87
N ASN A 151 14.01 25.18 -5.16
CA ASN A 151 15.15 24.32 -4.97
C ASN A 151 14.70 22.88 -4.69
N ILE A 152 15.54 21.91 -5.08
CA ILE A 152 15.39 20.48 -4.76
C ILE A 152 16.75 19.90 -4.46
N VAL A 153 16.89 19.20 -3.32
CA VAL A 153 18.17 18.64 -2.87
C VAL A 153 17.97 17.23 -2.35
N GLU A 154 18.80 16.30 -2.84
CA GLU A 154 18.80 14.91 -2.42
C GLU A 154 19.46 14.73 -1.05
N LYS A 155 18.80 13.96 -0.16
CA LYS A 155 19.35 13.52 1.15
C LYS A 155 19.81 14.64 2.09
N GLN A 156 19.35 15.84 1.89
CA GLN A 156 19.66 16.99 2.73
C GLN A 156 18.38 17.75 3.09
N VAL A 157 18.13 17.89 4.38
CA VAL A 157 16.95 18.61 4.90
C VAL A 157 17.17 20.12 4.69
N ILE A 158 16.43 20.71 3.75
CA ILE A 158 16.44 22.14 3.43
C ILE A 158 15.10 22.83 3.72
N SER A 159 14.07 22.03 4.01
CA SER A 159 12.71 22.49 4.30
C SER A 159 11.94 21.41 5.06
N SER A 160 10.67 21.66 5.38
CA SER A 160 9.75 20.61 5.89
C SER A 160 9.08 19.79 4.80
N SER A 161 9.24 20.13 3.52
CA SER A 161 8.61 19.46 2.39
C SER A 161 9.57 18.52 1.70
N PHE A 162 9.14 17.27 1.49
CA PHE A 162 9.96 16.24 0.85
C PHE A 162 9.17 15.49 -0.24
N SER A 163 9.87 15.03 -1.27
CA SER A 163 9.28 14.21 -2.33
C SER A 163 8.85 12.84 -1.80
N VAL A 164 7.66 12.41 -2.22
CA VAL A 164 7.08 11.08 -1.91
C VAL A 164 7.25 10.06 -3.04
N GLY A 165 8.09 10.39 -4.04
CA GLY A 165 8.37 9.48 -5.16
C GLY A 165 7.35 9.56 -6.30
N GLY A 166 6.79 10.73 -6.52
CA GLY A 166 5.95 11.06 -7.67
C GLY A 166 6.48 12.28 -8.41
N TYR A 167 6.71 12.17 -9.73
CA TYR A 167 7.34 13.22 -10.52
C TYR A 167 6.71 13.34 -11.90
N GLY A 168 6.20 14.52 -12.24
CA GLY A 168 5.65 14.84 -13.55
C GLY A 168 6.64 15.59 -14.43
N PHE A 169 6.68 15.23 -15.70
CA PHE A 169 7.49 15.89 -16.72
C PHE A 169 6.63 16.13 -17.96
N SER A 170 6.70 17.33 -18.53
CA SER A 170 5.96 17.70 -19.74
C SER A 170 6.45 16.95 -20.98
N SER A 171 7.69 16.42 -20.96
CA SER A 171 8.30 15.74 -22.10
C SER A 171 9.28 14.65 -21.65
N ALA A 172 9.03 13.41 -22.07
CA ALA A 172 9.95 12.31 -21.93
C ALA A 172 11.29 12.59 -22.62
N THR A 173 11.27 13.27 -23.77
CA THR A 173 12.47 13.64 -24.51
C THR A 173 13.33 14.65 -23.75
N GLU A 174 12.70 15.62 -23.07
CA GLU A 174 13.43 16.59 -22.25
C GLU A 174 14.05 15.93 -21.01
N PHE A 175 13.35 14.96 -20.40
CA PHE A 175 13.90 14.12 -19.32
C PHE A 175 15.18 13.41 -19.79
N SER A 176 15.12 12.69 -20.92
CA SER A 176 16.27 11.99 -21.48
C SER A 176 17.43 12.94 -21.84
N ALA A 177 17.12 14.12 -22.41
CA ALA A 177 18.14 15.12 -22.70
C ALA A 177 18.81 15.68 -21.44
N ALA A 178 18.06 15.89 -20.36
CA ALA A 178 18.61 16.31 -19.07
C ALA A 178 19.49 15.21 -18.46
N TYR A 179 19.04 13.95 -18.51
CA TYR A 179 19.83 12.80 -18.06
C TYR A 179 21.16 12.70 -18.82
N GLU A 180 21.15 12.79 -20.15
CA GLU A 180 22.35 12.72 -20.99
C GLU A 180 23.39 13.81 -20.65
N LYS A 181 22.95 15.00 -20.23
CA LYS A 181 23.84 16.08 -19.82
C LYS A 181 24.65 15.76 -18.55
N ILE A 182 24.04 15.05 -17.59
CA ILE A 182 24.64 14.81 -16.27
C ILE A 182 25.15 13.39 -16.05
N ARG A 183 24.82 12.41 -16.92
CA ARG A 183 25.20 10.99 -16.78
C ARG A 183 26.71 10.71 -16.73
N LYS A 184 27.55 11.69 -17.07
CA LYS A 184 29.03 11.57 -17.07
C LYS A 184 29.64 11.75 -15.67
N SER A 185 28.86 12.05 -14.65
CA SER A 185 29.32 12.12 -13.26
C SER A 185 29.50 10.70 -12.70
N ASP A 186 30.57 10.46 -11.96
CA ASP A 186 30.85 9.16 -11.30
C ASP A 186 29.94 8.89 -10.11
N SER A 187 28.87 9.69 -9.91
CA SER A 187 27.89 9.59 -8.82
C SER A 187 26.56 9.02 -9.29
N GLU A 188 25.85 8.35 -8.38
CA GLU A 188 24.48 7.91 -8.59
C GLU A 188 23.60 9.13 -8.92
N ILE A 189 22.82 9.07 -10.01
CA ILE A 189 21.96 10.16 -10.47
C ILE A 189 20.53 9.91 -9.98
N TYR A 190 20.04 10.82 -9.17
CA TYR A 190 18.66 10.80 -8.67
C TYR A 190 17.71 11.57 -9.59
N ILE A 191 16.40 11.36 -9.42
CA ILE A 191 15.40 12.12 -10.18
C ILE A 191 15.45 13.61 -9.79
N SER A 192 15.79 13.91 -8.53
CA SER A 192 16.03 15.27 -8.05
C SER A 192 17.13 16.01 -8.82
N ASP A 193 18.18 15.29 -9.24
CA ASP A 193 19.28 15.88 -10.05
C ASP A 193 18.79 16.23 -11.45
N ILE A 194 17.93 15.37 -12.05
CA ILE A 194 17.30 15.66 -13.35
C ILE A 194 16.43 16.91 -13.26
N ILE A 195 15.58 16.98 -12.23
CA ILE A 195 14.71 18.14 -12.00
C ILE A 195 15.54 19.40 -11.82
N PHE A 196 16.59 19.35 -10.99
CA PHE A 196 17.48 20.48 -10.77
C PHE A 196 18.16 20.92 -12.08
N GLN A 197 18.67 19.97 -12.90
CA GLN A 197 19.25 20.27 -14.21
C GLN A 197 18.25 20.91 -15.18
N MET A 198 16.99 20.44 -15.17
CA MET A 198 15.91 21.04 -15.99
C MET A 198 15.59 22.45 -15.49
N MET A 199 15.53 22.70 -14.18
CA MET A 199 15.35 24.02 -13.60
C MET A 199 16.46 24.99 -14.00
N LEU A 200 17.73 24.57 -14.00
CA LEU A 200 18.86 25.35 -14.52
C LEU A 200 18.72 25.68 -16.01
N SER A 201 17.97 24.89 -16.75
CA SER A 201 17.65 25.13 -18.17
C SER A 201 16.38 25.96 -18.36
N GLY A 202 15.76 26.49 -17.28
CA GLY A 202 14.58 27.36 -17.31
C GLY A 202 13.23 26.66 -17.09
N ALA A 203 13.20 25.33 -16.88
CA ALA A 203 11.95 24.63 -16.58
C ALA A 203 11.42 25.01 -15.18
N GLN A 204 10.10 25.16 -15.07
CA GLN A 204 9.45 25.45 -13.80
C GLN A 204 8.68 24.21 -13.32
N PHE A 205 8.94 23.80 -12.10
CA PHE A 205 8.23 22.70 -11.44
C PHE A 205 7.32 23.23 -10.35
N LYS A 206 6.18 22.56 -10.12
CA LYS A 206 5.26 22.85 -9.03
C LYS A 206 5.26 21.71 -8.01
N GLY A 207 5.10 22.06 -6.75
CA GLY A 207 4.79 21.09 -5.71
C GLY A 207 3.32 20.71 -5.74
N VAL A 208 3.02 19.42 -5.77
CA VAL A 208 1.67 18.86 -5.65
C VAL A 208 1.61 18.07 -4.35
N GLN A 209 0.77 18.51 -3.41
CA GLN A 209 0.69 17.88 -2.10
C GLN A 209 -0.08 16.57 -2.16
N ALA A 210 0.48 15.52 -1.56
CA ALA A 210 -0.15 14.24 -1.36
C ALA A 210 -0.61 14.05 0.08
N SER A 211 -1.47 13.06 0.31
CA SER A 211 -1.90 12.60 1.63
C SER A 211 -1.67 11.09 1.79
N GLY A 212 -1.82 10.59 3.02
CA GLY A 212 -1.74 9.16 3.30
C GLY A 212 -0.40 8.50 2.94
N TYR A 213 0.71 9.25 3.01
CA TYR A 213 2.03 8.76 2.64
C TYR A 213 2.52 7.65 3.56
N GLU A 214 2.96 6.53 2.95
CA GLU A 214 3.63 5.42 3.62
C GLU A 214 4.96 5.11 2.91
N ASP A 215 6.03 5.04 3.69
CA ASP A 215 7.36 4.69 3.18
C ASP A 215 7.60 3.18 3.27
N TRP A 216 7.76 2.55 2.12
CA TRP A 216 8.09 1.12 2.01
C TRP A 216 9.53 0.91 1.53
N GLY A 217 10.36 1.95 1.60
CA GLY A 217 11.70 1.99 1.02
C GLY A 217 12.72 1.09 1.71
N THR A 218 12.50 0.67 2.97
CA THR A 218 13.35 -0.25 3.72
C THR A 218 12.57 -1.46 4.24
N LEU A 219 13.27 -2.55 4.56
CA LEU A 219 12.64 -3.74 5.15
C LEU A 219 11.95 -3.39 6.48
N GLU A 220 12.61 -2.60 7.32
CA GLU A 220 12.07 -2.16 8.60
C GLU A 220 10.77 -1.35 8.44
N SER A 221 10.73 -0.39 7.51
CA SER A 221 9.52 0.40 7.26
C SER A 221 8.40 -0.46 6.71
N TRP A 222 8.71 -1.43 5.82
CA TRP A 222 7.73 -2.38 5.30
C TRP A 222 7.18 -3.30 6.38
N GLU A 223 8.03 -3.88 7.23
CA GLU A 223 7.60 -4.73 8.36
C GLU A 223 6.72 -3.96 9.34
N ARG A 224 7.10 -2.73 9.69
CA ARG A 224 6.29 -1.85 10.53
C ARG A 224 4.92 -1.58 9.91
N TYR A 225 4.87 -1.32 8.60
CA TYR A 225 3.61 -1.16 7.88
C TYR A 225 2.78 -2.44 7.92
N CYS A 226 3.37 -3.61 7.66
CA CYS A 226 2.67 -4.90 7.69
C CYS A 226 2.09 -5.25 9.06
N LYS A 227 2.76 -4.87 10.14
CA LYS A 227 2.29 -5.11 11.52
C LYS A 227 0.99 -4.36 11.88
N GLN A 228 0.60 -3.37 11.09
CA GLN A 228 -0.66 -2.64 11.30
C GLN A 228 -1.90 -3.43 10.83
N PHE A 229 -1.70 -4.53 10.09
CA PHE A 229 -2.78 -5.30 9.49
C PHE A 229 -3.12 -6.52 10.32
N ASN A 230 -4.42 -6.74 10.53
CA ASN A 230 -4.93 -7.83 11.34
C ASN A 230 -6.05 -8.58 10.61
N THR A 231 -6.24 -9.85 10.94
CA THR A 231 -7.44 -10.60 10.59
C THR A 231 -8.12 -11.05 11.88
N LEU A 232 -9.32 -10.51 12.13
CA LEU A 232 -10.13 -10.86 13.30
C LEU A 232 -11.16 -11.91 12.91
N PHE A 233 -11.11 -13.08 13.58
CA PHE A 233 -12.16 -14.07 13.54
C PHE A 233 -13.05 -13.84 14.76
N VAL A 234 -14.26 -13.34 14.55
CA VAL A 234 -15.15 -12.87 15.62
C VAL A 234 -16.41 -13.72 15.68
N ASP A 235 -16.69 -14.29 16.84
CA ASP A 235 -17.95 -14.99 17.11
C ASP A 235 -19.11 -14.00 17.21
N ILE A 236 -20.34 -14.46 16.90
CA ILE A 236 -21.54 -13.61 16.92
C ILE A 236 -22.25 -13.73 18.26
N ASP A 237 -22.66 -14.96 18.61
CA ASP A 237 -23.59 -15.18 19.72
C ASP A 237 -22.85 -15.25 21.06
N GLY A 238 -23.11 -14.27 21.92
CA GLY A 238 -22.41 -14.07 23.19
C GLY A 238 -21.19 -13.16 23.11
N THR A 239 -20.88 -12.64 21.88
CA THR A 239 -19.77 -11.71 21.62
C THR A 239 -20.24 -10.38 21.04
N LEU A 240 -21.07 -10.38 19.99
CA LEU A 240 -21.63 -9.18 19.35
C LEU A 240 -23.14 -9.06 19.62
N ILE A 241 -23.81 -10.19 19.77
CA ILE A 241 -25.22 -10.29 20.10
C ILE A 241 -25.34 -11.18 21.35
N GLU A 242 -26.13 -10.77 22.31
CA GLU A 242 -26.35 -11.56 23.53
C GLU A 242 -26.84 -12.97 23.20
N ASN A 243 -26.20 -13.96 23.76
CA ASN A 243 -26.65 -15.33 23.72
C ASN A 243 -27.66 -15.56 24.89
N THR A 244 -28.92 -15.67 24.56
CA THR A 244 -30.02 -15.87 25.54
C THR A 244 -30.34 -17.34 25.77
N SER A 245 -29.71 -18.26 25.01
CA SER A 245 -29.96 -19.70 25.10
C SER A 245 -29.17 -20.36 26.24
N SER A 246 -29.83 -21.04 27.13
CA SER A 246 -29.23 -21.92 28.14
C SER A 246 -28.78 -23.29 27.57
N LEU A 247 -29.20 -23.67 26.36
CA LEU A 247 -29.11 -25.00 25.78
C LEU A 247 -28.42 -25.04 24.41
N PHE A 248 -27.46 -24.18 24.13
CA PHE A 248 -26.68 -24.18 22.89
C PHE A 248 -27.41 -23.88 21.58
N GLU A 249 -28.71 -23.62 21.57
CA GLU A 249 -29.44 -23.19 20.40
C GLU A 249 -29.58 -21.65 20.41
N PRO A 250 -29.00 -20.92 19.44
CA PRO A 250 -29.19 -19.48 19.36
C PRO A 250 -30.68 -19.20 19.07
N TYR A 251 -31.30 -18.37 19.89
CA TYR A 251 -32.63 -17.83 19.61
C TYR A 251 -32.45 -16.71 18.58
N LEU A 252 -32.57 -17.06 17.31
CA LEU A 252 -32.31 -16.13 16.21
C LEU A 252 -33.27 -14.92 16.28
N GLY A 253 -32.69 -13.73 16.28
CA GLY A 253 -33.43 -12.47 16.23
C GLY A 253 -33.95 -11.93 17.56
N SER A 254 -33.68 -12.57 18.71
CA SER A 254 -34.08 -12.10 20.03
C SER A 254 -32.95 -11.59 20.92
N GLY A 255 -31.69 -11.82 20.54
CA GLY A 255 -30.54 -11.32 21.27
C GLY A 255 -30.41 -9.80 21.15
N LYS A 256 -30.05 -9.14 22.26
CA LYS A 256 -29.71 -7.70 22.22
C LYS A 256 -28.32 -7.52 21.67
N PRO A 257 -28.06 -6.44 20.90
CA PRO A 257 -26.71 -6.12 20.48
C PRO A 257 -25.85 -5.68 21.68
N ILE A 258 -24.59 -6.11 21.68
CA ILE A 258 -23.55 -5.67 22.62
C ILE A 258 -22.82 -4.52 21.95
N TYR A 259 -23.36 -3.31 22.08
CA TYR A 259 -22.94 -2.14 21.31
C TYR A 259 -21.45 -1.79 21.50
N GLU A 260 -20.93 -1.93 22.71
CA GLU A 260 -19.53 -1.65 23.02
C GLU A 260 -18.59 -2.51 22.18
N ASN A 261 -18.88 -3.80 22.04
CA ASN A 261 -18.10 -4.72 21.23
C ASN A 261 -18.29 -4.45 19.73
N ILE A 262 -19.51 -4.08 19.30
CA ILE A 262 -19.81 -3.72 17.92
C ILE A 262 -19.03 -2.47 17.50
N GLU A 263 -18.97 -1.45 18.34
CA GLU A 263 -18.22 -0.22 18.09
C GLU A 263 -16.72 -0.51 17.90
N VAL A 264 -16.15 -1.38 18.75
CA VAL A 264 -14.75 -1.80 18.64
C VAL A 264 -14.51 -2.48 17.28
N ILE A 265 -15.33 -3.45 16.89
CA ILE A 265 -15.20 -4.15 15.61
C ILE A 265 -15.38 -3.21 14.43
N ASN A 266 -16.35 -2.30 14.49
CA ASN A 266 -16.58 -1.30 13.45
C ASN A 266 -15.41 -0.31 13.33
N LYS A 267 -14.73 0.06 14.43
CA LYS A 267 -13.51 0.85 14.39
C LYS A 267 -12.40 0.13 13.63
N PHE A 268 -12.19 -1.17 13.90
CA PHE A 268 -11.24 -1.98 13.14
C PHE A 268 -11.62 -2.10 11.66
N TYR A 269 -12.90 -2.29 11.34
CA TYR A 269 -13.40 -2.33 9.96
C TYR A 269 -13.11 -1.02 9.23
N ASN A 270 -13.41 0.12 9.85
CA ASN A 270 -13.24 1.46 9.25
C ASN A 270 -11.77 1.87 9.11
N SER A 271 -10.84 1.24 9.82
CA SER A 271 -9.41 1.51 9.70
C SER A 271 -8.84 1.09 8.33
N ASN A 272 -9.54 0.23 7.58
CA ASN A 272 -9.06 -0.42 6.36
C ASN A 272 -7.74 -1.20 6.52
N LYS A 273 -7.30 -1.44 7.77
CA LYS A 273 -6.12 -2.22 8.13
C LYS A 273 -6.48 -3.58 8.73
N SER A 274 -7.78 -3.88 8.83
CA SER A 274 -8.25 -5.13 9.43
C SER A 274 -9.28 -5.83 8.55
N SER A 275 -9.17 -7.15 8.44
CA SER A 275 -10.18 -8.02 7.85
C SER A 275 -11.03 -8.62 8.95
N ILE A 276 -12.33 -8.33 8.96
CA ILE A 276 -13.27 -8.88 9.91
C ILE A 276 -13.98 -10.09 9.30
N ILE A 277 -13.79 -11.25 9.91
CA ILE A 277 -14.44 -12.51 9.51
C ILE A 277 -15.33 -12.95 10.64
N LEU A 278 -16.64 -12.82 10.46
CA LEU A 278 -17.60 -13.33 11.43
C LEU A 278 -17.71 -14.85 11.28
N VAL A 279 -17.69 -15.54 12.42
CA VAL A 279 -17.76 -17.00 12.48
C VAL A 279 -18.86 -17.41 13.46
N THR A 280 -19.75 -18.34 13.08
CA THR A 280 -20.85 -18.75 13.96
C THR A 280 -21.25 -20.19 13.73
N SER A 281 -21.84 -20.79 14.79
CA SER A 281 -22.47 -22.11 14.72
C SER A 281 -23.92 -22.04 14.20
N ARG A 282 -24.47 -20.86 13.94
CA ARG A 282 -25.79 -20.71 13.32
C ARG A 282 -25.84 -21.49 12.02
N PRO A 283 -26.88 -22.31 11.77
CA PRO A 283 -26.97 -23.09 10.52
C PRO A 283 -27.01 -22.21 9.27
N GLU A 284 -26.46 -22.70 8.16
CA GLU A 284 -26.49 -22.00 6.87
C GLU A 284 -27.92 -21.69 6.39
N SER A 285 -28.92 -22.50 6.77
CA SER A 285 -30.34 -22.25 6.48
C SER A 285 -30.86 -20.91 7.03
N PHE A 286 -30.16 -20.32 8.00
CA PHE A 286 -30.52 -19.02 8.61
C PHE A 286 -29.61 -17.87 8.15
N ARG A 287 -28.95 -18.02 7.00
CA ARG A 287 -28.04 -16.99 6.50
C ARG A 287 -28.74 -15.65 6.24
N ALA A 288 -29.93 -15.69 5.65
CA ALA A 288 -30.68 -14.48 5.30
C ALA A 288 -31.07 -13.69 6.56
N GLU A 289 -31.61 -14.39 7.57
CA GLU A 289 -32.01 -13.83 8.86
C GLU A 289 -30.81 -13.28 9.62
N THR A 290 -29.70 -14.01 9.63
CA THR A 290 -28.44 -13.57 10.26
C THR A 290 -27.92 -12.29 9.60
N ILE A 291 -27.84 -12.23 8.27
CA ILE A 291 -27.43 -11.02 7.55
C ILE A 291 -28.35 -9.84 7.86
N SER A 292 -29.66 -10.07 7.89
CA SER A 292 -30.63 -9.04 8.23
C SER A 292 -30.42 -8.50 9.65
N GLU A 293 -30.14 -9.38 10.63
CA GLU A 293 -29.88 -8.99 12.03
C GLU A 293 -28.56 -8.20 12.14
N LEU A 294 -27.47 -8.68 11.49
CA LEU A 294 -26.19 -7.97 11.47
C LEU A 294 -26.33 -6.58 10.87
N SER A 295 -27.08 -6.45 9.77
CA SER A 295 -27.34 -5.17 9.11
C SER A 295 -28.19 -4.24 9.98
N LYS A 296 -29.21 -4.76 10.67
CA LYS A 296 -30.05 -3.99 11.59
C LYS A 296 -29.23 -3.31 12.71
N HIS A 297 -28.19 -3.96 13.18
CA HIS A 297 -27.32 -3.47 14.26
C HIS A 297 -26.03 -2.81 13.76
N ASP A 298 -25.93 -2.50 12.44
CA ASP A 298 -24.73 -1.89 11.78
C ASP A 298 -23.43 -2.65 12.10
N ILE A 299 -23.48 -3.99 12.16
CA ILE A 299 -22.29 -4.82 12.36
C ILE A 299 -21.58 -4.97 11.02
N ARG A 300 -20.38 -4.40 10.89
CA ARG A 300 -19.59 -4.36 9.66
C ARG A 300 -18.60 -5.51 9.61
N TYR A 301 -18.56 -6.21 8.48
CA TYR A 301 -17.67 -7.35 8.28
C TYR A 301 -17.32 -7.55 6.80
N HIS A 302 -16.25 -8.32 6.54
CA HIS A 302 -15.80 -8.65 5.20
C HIS A 302 -16.28 -10.03 4.74
N LYS A 303 -16.35 -11.00 5.68
CA LYS A 303 -16.79 -12.36 5.40
C LYS A 303 -17.65 -12.87 6.54
N LEU A 304 -18.60 -13.78 6.21
CA LEU A 304 -19.43 -14.47 7.18
C LEU A 304 -19.34 -15.98 6.92
N ILE A 305 -18.84 -16.71 7.91
CA ILE A 305 -18.74 -18.17 7.92
C ILE A 305 -19.78 -18.71 8.91
N MET A 306 -20.73 -19.49 8.41
CA MET A 306 -21.82 -20.07 9.19
C MET A 306 -21.74 -21.60 9.20
N GLY A 307 -22.59 -22.25 10.00
CA GLY A 307 -22.70 -23.71 10.06
C GLY A 307 -21.48 -24.40 10.68
N LEU A 308 -20.68 -23.68 11.45
CA LEU A 308 -19.56 -24.30 12.17
C LEU A 308 -20.09 -25.26 13.25
N PRO A 309 -19.42 -26.39 13.48
CA PRO A 309 -19.76 -27.27 14.59
C PRO A 309 -19.75 -26.51 15.93
N HIS A 310 -20.67 -26.87 16.81
CA HIS A 310 -20.73 -26.34 18.18
C HIS A 310 -19.67 -27.03 19.05
N ALA A 311 -18.41 -26.77 18.72
CA ALA A 311 -17.25 -27.45 19.29
C ALA A 311 -16.11 -26.45 19.55
N LYS A 312 -15.09 -26.92 20.28
CA LYS A 312 -13.87 -26.15 20.53
C LYS A 312 -13.20 -25.78 19.20
N ARG A 313 -12.82 -24.52 19.06
CA ARG A 313 -12.13 -23.98 17.88
C ARG A 313 -10.62 -23.98 18.12
N PHE A 314 -9.87 -24.37 17.10
CA PHE A 314 -8.42 -24.31 17.08
C PHE A 314 -7.98 -23.40 15.94
N LEU A 315 -7.09 -22.46 16.21
CA LEU A 315 -6.37 -21.68 15.22
C LEU A 315 -4.96 -22.22 15.15
N ILE A 316 -4.56 -22.74 13.97
CA ILE A 316 -3.26 -23.37 13.77
C ILE A 316 -2.50 -22.55 12.75
N ASN A 317 -1.39 -21.94 13.18
CA ASN A 317 -0.47 -21.18 12.34
C ASN A 317 0.95 -21.70 12.50
N ASP A 318 1.82 -21.36 11.57
CA ASP A 318 3.25 -21.59 11.71
C ASP A 318 3.87 -20.62 12.73
N PHE A 319 5.04 -20.99 13.23
CA PHE A 319 5.86 -20.15 14.07
C PHE A 319 7.31 -20.24 13.59
N SER A 320 7.97 -19.09 13.47
CA SER A 320 9.38 -19.01 13.10
C SER A 320 10.21 -18.43 14.25
N THR A 321 11.38 -19.00 14.50
CA THR A 321 12.35 -18.45 15.48
C THR A 321 12.89 -17.08 15.07
N SER A 322 12.84 -16.73 13.77
CA SER A 322 13.16 -15.39 13.27
C SER A 322 12.04 -14.37 13.51
N ASN A 323 10.83 -14.83 13.86
CA ASN A 323 9.71 -14.00 14.29
C ASN A 323 9.31 -14.43 15.72
N PRO A 324 9.80 -13.77 16.77
CA PRO A 324 9.56 -14.20 18.16
C PRO A 324 8.11 -13.97 18.62
N PHE A 325 7.30 -13.28 17.83
CA PHE A 325 5.91 -13.02 18.16
C PHE A 325 5.00 -14.07 17.51
N PRO A 326 4.02 -14.64 18.27
CA PRO A 326 3.06 -15.56 17.71
C PRO A 326 2.25 -14.87 16.61
N SER A 327 1.99 -15.59 15.51
CA SER A 327 1.19 -15.09 14.38
C SER A 327 -0.32 -15.15 14.65
N SER A 328 -0.75 -15.70 15.80
CA SER A 328 -2.16 -15.74 16.21
C SER A 328 -2.31 -15.57 17.71
N ILE A 329 -3.39 -14.91 18.10
CA ILE A 329 -3.80 -14.70 19.49
C ILE A 329 -5.23 -15.21 19.63
N SER A 330 -5.54 -15.90 20.73
CA SER A 330 -6.88 -16.33 21.07
C SER A 330 -7.40 -15.56 22.29
N ILE A 331 -8.53 -14.87 22.11
CA ILE A 331 -9.23 -14.16 23.18
C ILE A 331 -10.53 -14.92 23.49
N ASN A 332 -10.72 -15.29 24.75
CA ASN A 332 -11.93 -15.93 25.24
C ASN A 332 -12.68 -14.95 26.16
N LEU A 333 -13.66 -14.26 25.61
CA LEU A 333 -14.52 -13.38 26.39
C LEU A 333 -15.51 -14.15 27.26
N PRO A 334 -15.82 -13.69 28.46
CA PRO A 334 -17.01 -14.15 29.16
C PRO A 334 -18.26 -13.93 28.29
N ARG A 335 -19.18 -14.89 28.28
CA ARG A 335 -20.41 -14.79 27.48
C ARG A 335 -21.19 -13.52 27.82
N ASN A 336 -21.60 -12.79 26.77
CA ASN A 336 -22.35 -11.53 26.85
C ASN A 336 -21.58 -10.38 27.53
N SER A 337 -20.26 -10.47 27.64
CA SER A 337 -19.45 -9.38 28.18
C SER A 337 -19.28 -8.28 27.13
N ASP A 338 -19.14 -7.04 27.57
CA ASP A 338 -19.00 -5.82 26.77
C ASP A 338 -17.56 -5.30 26.69
N ASN A 339 -16.60 -6.06 27.23
CA ASN A 339 -15.22 -5.59 27.41
C ASN A 339 -14.23 -6.03 26.34
N LEU A 340 -14.67 -6.34 25.12
CA LEU A 340 -13.78 -6.71 23.99
C LEU A 340 -12.67 -5.66 23.76
N GLY A 341 -12.98 -4.37 23.95
CA GLY A 341 -12.04 -3.28 23.79
C GLY A 341 -10.82 -3.35 24.72
N GLU A 342 -10.97 -3.89 25.93
CA GLU A 342 -9.86 -4.05 26.89
C GLU A 342 -8.78 -5.00 26.38
N TYR A 343 -9.19 -6.02 25.60
CA TYR A 343 -8.27 -7.02 25.03
C TYR A 343 -7.62 -6.53 23.73
N LEU A 344 -8.37 -5.78 22.88
CA LEU A 344 -7.87 -5.38 21.55
C LEU A 344 -7.10 -4.07 21.55
N ASN A 345 -7.32 -3.17 22.53
CA ASN A 345 -6.58 -1.90 22.63
C ASN A 345 -5.11 -2.08 23.08
N ASN A 346 -4.73 -3.27 23.52
CA ASN A 346 -3.38 -3.62 23.99
C ASN A 346 -2.60 -4.47 22.97
N LEU A 347 -3.15 -4.66 21.76
CA LEU A 347 -2.53 -5.38 20.63
C LEU A 347 -2.01 -4.39 19.58
#